data_83d598f1097862ad929790c4820e0fa0
#
_entry.id   83d598f1097862ad929790c4820e0fa0
#
_cell.length_a   1.000
_cell.length_b   1.000
_cell.length_c   1.000
_cell.angle_alpha   90.00
_cell.angle_beta   90.00
_cell.angle_gamma   90.00
#
_symmetry.space_group_name_H-M   'P 1'
#
loop_
_entity.id
_entity.type
_entity.pdbx_description
1 polymer ?
#
loop_
_entity_poly.entity_id
_entity_poly.type
_entity_poly.pdbx_seq_one_letter_code
_entity_poly.pdbx_strand_id
1 'polypeptide(L)'
;MHFIVLQNDIAAQVGALTMHCQDNHEAEYLRRLFLLRQRAQAHEVKADRTGTGRHSIFGGYIRHDTGHYGPAFYQTKKVHVPSILGELRWMLSGSSSVKPLQAEGISIWNEWADANGNLGPIYGHAWRQTGGEYTPRQPVPKLPDGVEATYLGIANGQGGQGHPLKKTWEGMLARCYDKNSPSYETYGGRGVYVCNRWLQFTAFAQDAENLQGWELKQANPEPFAVQLDKDIFGDGRSYGPDQCAWVSAQENAAAANPSRVIVLEKDGVQFRFNNISEFCRKHGISSANMSDLWTGNKNAKLRNGFKLVEVIDLEAKPQPIDQIHTMLQIALERPADSGNLVSAWNVAELGQMALRPCHTLWQVCIQDGKLDLMLYQRSADWFLGVPFNAAFYTTLQSMLAKMLGLKPGVFHHYFGDTHLYANQLDVADEHLRRLVEKHNGRFICPLAGGPGPSGTPHPEALQLEFHNLPDLKALGKVPASPWLLRDLQIDDIQLLNYSPAPAIVAPRAAV
;
A
#
# COMPACT_ATOMS: atom_id res chain seq x y z
N MET A 1 12.68 36.88 -20.86
CA MET A 1 13.13 37.37 -22.19
C MET A 1 13.60 36.23 -23.09
N HIS A 2 14.42 35.29 -22.65
CA HIS A 2 14.89 34.16 -23.48
C HIS A 2 13.77 33.26 -24.03
N PHE A 3 12.74 32.97 -23.23
CA PHE A 3 11.62 32.12 -23.67
C PHE A 3 10.88 32.71 -24.90
N ILE A 4 10.68 34.01 -24.91
CA ILE A 4 9.94 34.70 -25.99
C ILE A 4 10.71 34.59 -27.34
N VAL A 5 12.05 34.68 -27.34
CA VAL A 5 12.88 34.60 -28.54
C VAL A 5 12.87 33.20 -29.16
N LEU A 6 12.79 32.14 -28.36
CA LEU A 6 12.77 30.72 -28.77
C LEU A 6 11.36 30.14 -28.93
N GLN A 7 10.31 30.92 -28.71
CA GLN A 7 8.94 30.41 -28.63
C GLN A 7 8.48 29.71 -29.92
N ASN A 8 8.82 30.27 -31.09
CA ASN A 8 8.45 29.66 -32.37
C ASN A 8 9.19 28.37 -32.64
N ASP A 9 10.47 28.29 -32.27
CA ASP A 9 11.26 27.07 -32.41
C ASP A 9 10.81 25.98 -31.46
N ILE A 10 10.51 26.34 -30.25
CA ILE A 10 9.91 25.41 -29.23
C ILE A 10 8.55 24.91 -29.71
N ALA A 11 7.68 25.80 -30.22
CA ALA A 11 6.38 25.43 -30.74
C ALA A 11 6.51 24.45 -31.95
N ALA A 12 7.44 24.70 -32.87
CA ALA A 12 7.70 23.83 -34.00
C ALA A 12 8.19 22.44 -33.55
N GLN A 13 9.11 22.37 -32.58
CA GLN A 13 9.64 21.12 -32.05
C GLN A 13 8.57 20.33 -31.26
N VAL A 14 7.78 21.00 -30.45
CA VAL A 14 6.65 20.39 -29.73
C VAL A 14 5.61 19.85 -30.72
N GLY A 15 5.32 20.61 -31.80
CA GLY A 15 4.43 20.16 -32.88
C GLY A 15 4.96 18.91 -33.61
N ALA A 16 6.25 18.90 -33.92
CA ALA A 16 6.89 17.75 -34.54
C ALA A 16 6.87 16.52 -33.63
N LEU A 17 7.19 16.67 -32.34
CA LEU A 17 7.14 15.58 -31.36
C LEU A 17 5.76 14.95 -31.30
N THR A 18 4.69 15.76 -31.18
CA THR A 18 3.32 15.24 -31.09
C THR A 18 2.84 14.59 -32.40
N MET A 19 3.33 15.00 -33.55
CA MET A 19 3.03 14.35 -34.83
C MET A 19 3.77 13.03 -35.02
N HIS A 20 5.04 12.96 -34.62
CA HIS A 20 5.88 11.80 -34.84
C HIS A 20 5.86 10.76 -33.72
N CYS A 21 5.48 11.19 -32.52
CA CYS A 21 5.45 10.37 -31.32
C CYS A 21 4.03 10.28 -30.77
N GLN A 22 3.09 9.89 -31.62
CA GLN A 22 1.72 9.65 -31.19
C GLN A 22 1.67 8.59 -30.09
N ASP A 23 0.76 8.77 -29.13
CA ASP A 23 0.59 7.87 -28.00
C ASP A 23 1.85 7.74 -27.10
N ASN A 24 2.67 8.80 -27.05
CA ASN A 24 3.79 8.89 -26.13
C ASN A 24 3.55 9.96 -25.07
N HIS A 25 3.64 9.52 -23.79
CA HIS A 25 3.34 10.38 -22.65
C HIS A 25 4.27 11.61 -22.55
N GLU A 26 5.55 11.44 -22.82
CA GLU A 26 6.52 12.52 -22.71
C GLU A 26 6.31 13.60 -23.79
N ALA A 27 5.94 13.22 -25.01
CA ALA A 27 5.62 14.17 -26.07
C ALA A 27 4.41 15.04 -25.71
N GLU A 28 3.34 14.44 -25.22
CA GLU A 28 2.15 15.16 -24.79
C GLU A 28 2.37 15.97 -23.51
N TYR A 29 3.22 15.47 -22.60
CA TYR A 29 3.66 16.21 -21.42
C TYR A 29 4.37 17.53 -21.83
N LEU A 30 5.33 17.46 -22.78
CA LEU A 30 6.07 18.62 -23.26
C LEU A 30 5.14 19.62 -23.95
N ARG A 31 4.19 19.13 -24.74
CA ARG A 31 3.16 19.99 -25.35
C ARG A 31 2.36 20.76 -24.28
N ARG A 32 1.91 20.07 -23.24
CA ARG A 32 1.15 20.73 -22.17
C ARG A 32 2.02 21.62 -21.28
N LEU A 33 3.27 21.27 -21.04
CA LEU A 33 4.23 22.14 -20.35
C LEU A 33 4.36 23.48 -21.08
N PHE A 34 4.48 23.43 -22.41
CA PHE A 34 4.51 24.63 -23.26
C PHE A 34 3.22 25.47 -23.12
N LEU A 35 2.04 24.84 -23.16
CA LEU A 35 0.76 25.52 -23.00
C LEU A 35 0.62 26.16 -21.59
N LEU A 36 1.02 25.45 -20.55
CA LEU A 36 1.01 26.00 -19.18
C LEU A 36 1.96 27.18 -19.04
N ARG A 37 3.13 27.10 -19.70
CA ARG A 37 4.09 28.19 -19.71
C ARG A 37 3.59 29.43 -20.49
N GLN A 38 2.93 29.22 -21.63
CA GLN A 38 2.25 30.31 -22.37
C GLN A 38 1.15 30.95 -21.52
N ARG A 39 0.35 30.13 -20.83
CA ARG A 39 -0.70 30.63 -19.94
C ARG A 39 -0.14 31.49 -18.81
N ALA A 40 1.02 31.12 -18.27
CA ALA A 40 1.69 31.89 -17.22
C ALA A 40 2.13 33.29 -17.69
N GLN A 41 2.31 33.52 -18.99
CA GLN A 41 2.59 34.85 -19.56
C GLN A 41 1.33 35.71 -19.73
N ALA A 42 0.19 35.07 -19.97
CA ALA A 42 -1.05 35.74 -20.35
C ALA A 42 -2.03 35.96 -19.15
N HIS A 43 -1.83 35.27 -18.04
CA HIS A 43 -2.79 35.25 -16.94
C HIS A 43 -2.12 35.38 -15.58
N GLU A 44 -2.85 35.96 -14.63
CA GLU A 44 -2.43 36.11 -13.25
C GLU A 44 -2.25 34.76 -12.55
N VAL A 45 -1.40 34.76 -11.54
CA VAL A 45 -1.15 33.61 -10.65
C VAL A 45 -2.39 33.36 -9.80
N LYS A 46 -2.90 32.14 -9.80
CA LYS A 46 -3.94 31.72 -8.88
C LYS A 46 -3.34 31.43 -7.50
N ALA A 47 -3.94 31.97 -6.46
CA ALA A 47 -3.61 31.57 -5.11
C ALA A 47 -3.90 30.08 -4.88
N ASP A 48 -3.08 29.45 -4.06
CA ASP A 48 -3.25 28.06 -3.66
C ASP A 48 -2.97 27.85 -2.16
N ARG A 49 -3.20 26.65 -1.66
CA ARG A 49 -3.00 26.29 -0.25
C ARG A 49 -1.54 26.47 0.19
N THR A 50 -0.60 26.34 -0.71
CA THR A 50 0.83 26.39 -0.40
C THR A 50 1.38 27.81 -0.32
N GLY A 51 0.62 28.81 -0.75
CA GLY A 51 1.07 30.21 -0.86
C GLY A 51 2.08 30.47 -1.99
N THR A 52 2.51 29.44 -2.74
CA THR A 52 3.45 29.58 -3.86
C THR A 52 2.79 30.22 -5.06
N GLY A 53 1.48 29.97 -5.25
CA GLY A 53 0.74 30.34 -6.44
C GLY A 53 1.00 29.42 -7.62
N ARG A 54 0.01 29.32 -8.52
CA ARG A 54 0.07 28.41 -9.65
C ARG A 54 -0.65 28.92 -10.89
N HIS A 55 -0.21 28.43 -12.05
CA HIS A 55 -0.89 28.60 -13.34
C HIS A 55 -1.54 27.26 -13.71
N SER A 56 -2.83 27.23 -13.97
CA SER A 56 -3.58 25.99 -14.13
C SER A 56 -4.35 25.91 -15.43
N ILE A 57 -4.48 24.70 -15.96
CA ILE A 57 -5.42 24.31 -17.02
C ILE A 57 -6.26 23.15 -16.48
N PHE A 58 -7.59 23.31 -16.42
CA PHE A 58 -8.47 22.25 -15.95
C PHE A 58 -8.81 21.27 -17.07
N GLY A 59 -8.80 19.98 -16.73
CA GLY A 59 -9.06 18.90 -17.67
C GLY A 59 -7.82 18.53 -18.50
N GLY A 60 -7.69 17.27 -18.82
CA GLY A 60 -6.62 16.77 -19.67
C GLY A 60 -6.64 15.25 -19.81
N TYR A 61 -6.01 14.78 -20.85
CA TYR A 61 -5.84 13.37 -21.16
C TYR A 61 -4.54 13.16 -21.91
N ILE A 62 -3.81 12.15 -21.49
CA ILE A 62 -2.63 11.64 -22.22
C ILE A 62 -2.81 10.15 -22.43
N ARG A 63 -2.49 9.70 -23.64
CA ARG A 63 -2.41 8.29 -24.01
C ARG A 63 -0.95 7.90 -24.17
N HIS A 64 -0.56 6.71 -23.65
CA HIS A 64 0.78 6.18 -23.78
C HIS A 64 0.72 4.68 -24.09
N ASP A 65 1.26 4.28 -25.23
CA ASP A 65 1.38 2.86 -25.58
C ASP A 65 2.60 2.24 -24.88
N THR A 66 2.37 1.72 -23.67
CA THR A 66 3.44 1.08 -22.87
C THR A 66 4.00 -0.16 -23.56
N GLY A 67 3.18 -0.87 -24.34
CA GLY A 67 3.62 -2.04 -25.10
C GLY A 67 4.58 -1.70 -26.22
N HIS A 68 4.49 -0.48 -26.77
CA HIS A 68 5.35 0.00 -27.85
C HIS A 68 6.57 0.76 -27.35
N TYR A 69 6.38 1.73 -26.44
CA TYR A 69 7.44 2.63 -25.98
C TYR A 69 8.13 2.16 -24.70
N GLY A 70 7.62 1.12 -24.04
CA GLY A 70 8.02 0.75 -22.68
C GLY A 70 7.40 1.67 -21.62
N PRO A 71 7.87 1.60 -20.37
CA PRO A 71 7.36 2.44 -19.28
C PRO A 71 7.72 3.92 -19.50
N ALA A 72 6.85 4.83 -19.02
CA ALA A 72 6.96 6.27 -19.28
C ALA A 72 8.03 6.96 -18.40
N PHE A 73 9.26 6.49 -18.40
CA PHE A 73 10.41 7.22 -17.83
C PHE A 73 10.92 8.22 -18.86
N TYR A 74 10.94 9.50 -18.49
CA TYR A 74 11.27 10.57 -19.40
C TYR A 74 12.76 10.61 -19.74
N GLN A 75 13.05 10.82 -21.03
CA GLN A 75 14.41 10.93 -21.58
C GLN A 75 14.93 12.38 -21.57
N THR A 76 14.03 13.36 -21.69
CA THR A 76 14.41 14.79 -21.70
C THR A 76 14.78 15.34 -20.33
N LYS A 77 14.39 14.61 -19.26
CA LYS A 77 14.67 14.98 -17.88
C LYS A 77 14.79 13.74 -17.01
N LYS A 78 15.95 13.51 -16.39
CA LYS A 78 16.16 12.40 -15.47
C LYS A 78 15.19 12.48 -14.30
N VAL A 79 14.47 11.40 -14.05
CA VAL A 79 13.68 11.17 -12.83
C VAL A 79 14.44 10.26 -11.85
N HIS A 80 14.15 10.36 -10.57
CA HIS A 80 14.84 9.56 -9.55
C HIS A 80 14.18 8.18 -9.45
N VAL A 81 14.69 7.22 -10.21
CA VAL A 81 14.15 5.85 -10.32
C VAL A 81 13.98 5.17 -8.96
N PRO A 82 14.98 5.20 -8.01
CA PRO A 82 14.80 4.55 -6.71
C PRO A 82 13.60 5.09 -5.92
N SER A 83 13.31 6.39 -6.00
CA SER A 83 12.12 6.95 -5.32
C SER A 83 10.82 6.48 -5.94
N ILE A 84 10.76 6.33 -7.27
CA ILE A 84 9.56 5.83 -7.97
C ILE A 84 9.28 4.38 -7.56
N LEU A 85 10.29 3.53 -7.63
CA LEU A 85 10.16 2.11 -7.30
C LEU A 85 9.91 1.89 -5.81
N GLY A 86 10.59 2.65 -4.95
CA GLY A 86 10.38 2.60 -3.50
C GLY A 86 8.98 3.04 -3.09
N GLU A 87 8.45 4.12 -3.70
CA GLU A 87 7.07 4.56 -3.45
C GLU A 87 6.05 3.54 -3.94
N LEU A 88 6.24 2.96 -5.13
CA LEU A 88 5.35 1.92 -5.66
C LEU A 88 5.28 0.72 -4.69
N ARG A 89 6.42 0.20 -4.29
CA ARG A 89 6.50 -0.88 -3.32
C ARG A 89 5.84 -0.51 -1.99
N TRP A 90 6.11 0.70 -1.49
CA TRP A 90 5.55 1.20 -0.23
C TRP A 90 4.01 1.29 -0.30
N MET A 91 3.44 1.82 -1.37
CA MET A 91 1.98 1.86 -1.56
C MET A 91 1.39 0.45 -1.66
N LEU A 92 2.02 -0.46 -2.39
CA LEU A 92 1.59 -1.86 -2.52
C LEU A 92 1.67 -2.63 -1.20
N SER A 93 2.58 -2.27 -0.30
CA SER A 93 2.65 -2.84 1.04
C SER A 93 1.48 -2.46 1.95
N GLY A 94 0.72 -1.43 1.59
CA GLY A 94 -0.35 -0.86 2.41
C GLY A 94 0.14 -0.06 3.61
N SER A 95 1.41 0.30 3.65
CA SER A 95 1.99 1.12 4.71
C SER A 95 1.51 2.57 4.60
N SER A 96 1.31 3.21 5.75
CA SER A 96 1.06 4.64 5.90
C SER A 96 2.18 5.35 6.66
N SER A 97 3.24 4.63 7.01
CA SER A 97 4.42 5.17 7.68
C SER A 97 5.53 5.48 6.67
N VAL A 98 6.19 6.63 6.81
CA VAL A 98 7.34 7.01 5.97
C VAL A 98 8.63 6.29 6.36
N LYS A 99 8.69 5.63 7.52
CA LYS A 99 9.91 4.98 8.03
C LYS A 99 10.54 3.96 7.06
N PRO A 100 9.77 3.11 6.35
CA PRO A 100 10.34 2.21 5.34
C PRO A 100 11.02 2.96 4.19
N LEU A 101 10.45 4.09 3.74
CA LEU A 101 11.05 4.93 2.70
C LEU A 101 12.33 5.61 3.20
N GLN A 102 12.30 6.14 4.43
CA GLN A 102 13.46 6.77 5.07
C GLN A 102 14.63 5.80 5.22
N ALA A 103 14.36 4.54 5.56
CA ALA A 103 15.38 3.49 5.66
C ALA A 103 16.11 3.22 4.34
N GLU A 104 15.49 3.57 3.22
CA GLU A 104 16.05 3.48 1.86
C GLU A 104 16.55 4.83 1.33
N GLY A 105 16.64 5.85 2.19
CA GLY A 105 17.08 7.18 1.79
C GLY A 105 16.05 7.98 0.98
N ILE A 106 14.80 7.56 0.94
CA ILE A 106 13.71 8.20 0.20
C ILE A 106 12.94 9.14 1.13
N SER A 107 12.94 10.44 0.81
CA SER A 107 12.39 11.50 1.67
C SER A 107 11.16 12.21 1.08
N ILE A 108 10.58 11.70 -0.01
CA ILE A 108 9.51 12.39 -0.78
C ILE A 108 8.21 12.63 0.00
N TRP A 109 8.00 11.89 1.10
CA TRP A 109 6.82 11.99 1.95
C TRP A 109 7.08 12.60 3.35
N ASN A 110 8.33 12.96 3.66
CA ASN A 110 8.69 13.42 5.01
C ASN A 110 7.94 14.68 5.47
N GLU A 111 7.66 15.59 4.54
CA GLU A 111 7.04 16.88 4.82
C GLU A 111 5.58 16.77 5.31
N TRP A 112 4.90 15.66 4.98
CA TRP A 112 3.51 15.41 5.38
C TRP A 112 3.36 14.48 6.56
N ALA A 113 4.44 13.85 7.01
CA ALA A 113 4.40 12.91 8.11
C ALA A 113 4.29 13.62 9.46
N ASP A 114 3.51 13.03 10.38
CA ASP A 114 3.48 13.46 11.77
C ASP A 114 4.82 13.16 12.48
N ALA A 115 4.92 13.54 13.75
CA ALA A 115 6.11 13.33 14.57
C ALA A 115 6.51 11.83 14.71
N ASN A 116 5.58 10.91 14.49
CA ASN A 116 5.80 9.46 14.54
C ASN A 116 6.11 8.88 13.15
N GLY A 117 6.07 9.70 12.10
CA GLY A 117 6.27 9.30 10.72
C GLY A 117 5.02 8.73 10.04
N ASN A 118 3.82 9.01 10.54
CA ASN A 118 2.56 8.53 9.97
C ASN A 118 1.91 9.59 9.07
N LEU A 119 1.24 9.11 8.03
CA LEU A 119 0.56 9.94 7.01
C LEU A 119 -0.97 9.79 7.06
N GLY A 120 -1.51 8.99 7.97
CA GLY A 120 -2.92 8.65 7.95
C GLY A 120 -3.26 7.60 6.89
N PRO A 121 -4.56 7.35 6.64
CA PRO A 121 -5.03 6.25 5.77
C PRO A 121 -4.92 6.60 4.28
N ILE A 122 -3.73 7.02 3.81
CA ILE A 122 -3.48 7.40 2.41
C ILE A 122 -3.24 6.18 1.51
N TYR A 123 -3.26 6.37 0.24
CA TYR A 123 -2.93 5.45 -0.88
C TYR A 123 -2.81 3.96 -0.52
N GLY A 124 -1.69 3.52 0.04
CA GLY A 124 -1.44 2.12 0.37
C GLY A 124 -2.46 1.54 1.35
N HIS A 125 -2.86 2.31 2.37
CA HIS A 125 -3.94 1.90 3.28
C HIS A 125 -5.26 1.77 2.52
N ALA A 126 -5.64 2.78 1.74
CA ALA A 126 -6.87 2.72 0.96
C ALA A 126 -6.88 1.55 -0.04
N TRP A 127 -5.74 1.22 -0.66
CA TRP A 127 -5.64 0.11 -1.61
C TRP A 127 -5.74 -1.27 -0.95
N ARG A 128 -5.27 -1.41 0.29
CA ARG A 128 -5.10 -2.71 0.97
C ARG A 128 -6.02 -2.94 2.16
N GLN A 129 -6.73 -1.90 2.64
CA GLN A 129 -7.52 -1.95 3.87
C GLN A 129 -8.75 -1.03 3.87
N THR A 130 -9.36 -0.79 2.75
CA THR A 130 -10.57 0.03 2.66
C THR A 130 -11.66 -0.48 3.60
N GLY A 131 -12.27 0.43 4.38
CA GLY A 131 -13.39 0.11 5.29
C GLY A 131 -12.97 -0.53 6.62
N GLY A 132 -11.68 -0.80 6.86
CA GLY A 132 -11.16 -1.17 8.18
C GLY A 132 -10.91 0.05 9.07
N GLU A 133 -10.81 -0.16 10.37
CA GLU A 133 -10.30 0.89 11.26
C GLU A 133 -8.86 1.22 10.88
N TYR A 134 -8.56 2.52 10.71
CA TYR A 134 -7.18 2.94 10.49
C TYR A 134 -6.38 2.75 11.77
N THR A 135 -5.45 1.82 11.73
CA THR A 135 -4.38 1.70 12.71
C THR A 135 -3.06 1.89 11.99
N PRO A 136 -2.17 2.79 12.46
CA PRO A 136 -0.87 2.98 11.84
C PRO A 136 -0.14 1.64 11.73
N ARG A 137 0.17 1.18 10.51
CA ARG A 137 0.94 -0.05 10.33
C ARG A 137 2.39 0.20 10.72
N GLN A 138 2.87 -0.55 11.70
CA GLN A 138 4.31 -0.67 11.93
C GLN A 138 4.95 -1.42 10.74
N PRO A 139 6.18 -1.03 10.34
CA PRO A 139 6.92 -1.79 9.34
C PRO A 139 7.06 -3.24 9.80
N VAL A 140 6.85 -4.19 8.88
CA VAL A 140 7.19 -5.59 9.18
C VAL A 140 8.70 -5.65 9.36
N PRO A 141 9.17 -6.16 10.48
CA PRO A 141 10.60 -6.30 10.70
C PRO A 141 11.22 -7.19 9.62
N LYS A 142 12.36 -6.77 9.04
CA LYS A 142 13.18 -7.66 8.23
C LYS A 142 13.67 -8.80 9.13
N LEU A 143 13.61 -10.03 8.63
CA LEU A 143 14.31 -11.11 9.29
C LEU A 143 15.82 -10.80 9.30
N PRO A 144 16.56 -11.14 10.38
CA PRO A 144 18.00 -10.94 10.42
C PRO A 144 18.68 -11.59 9.21
N ASP A 145 19.72 -10.95 8.66
CA ASP A 145 20.49 -11.48 7.54
C ASP A 145 21.02 -12.88 7.85
N GLY A 146 20.88 -13.80 6.90
CA GLY A 146 21.28 -15.20 7.05
C GLY A 146 20.29 -16.09 7.79
N VAL A 147 19.13 -15.59 8.18
CA VAL A 147 18.03 -16.39 8.73
C VAL A 147 17.13 -16.81 7.58
N GLU A 148 16.98 -18.12 7.38
CA GLU A 148 15.96 -18.65 6.49
C GLU A 148 14.59 -18.12 6.89
N ALA A 149 13.74 -17.78 5.92
CA ALA A 149 12.39 -17.28 6.13
C ALA A 149 11.41 -18.36 6.64
N THR A 150 11.88 -19.18 7.57
CA THR A 150 11.14 -20.23 8.26
C THR A 150 11.34 -20.08 9.77
N TYR A 151 10.38 -20.53 10.57
CA TYR A 151 10.53 -20.50 12.03
C TYR A 151 11.73 -21.36 12.50
N LEU A 152 12.10 -22.42 11.76
CA LEU A 152 13.25 -23.25 12.06
C LEU A 152 14.57 -22.48 11.95
N GLY A 153 14.73 -21.62 10.92
CA GLY A 153 15.88 -20.73 10.78
C GLY A 153 15.98 -19.74 11.95
N ILE A 154 14.85 -19.16 12.38
CA ILE A 154 14.79 -18.24 13.52
C ILE A 154 15.07 -18.99 14.84
N ALA A 155 14.52 -20.18 15.02
CA ALA A 155 14.62 -20.95 16.25
C ALA A 155 15.97 -21.65 16.46
N ASN A 156 16.71 -21.90 15.38
CA ASN A 156 18.00 -22.61 15.42
C ASN A 156 19.05 -21.87 16.26
N GLY A 157 19.71 -22.58 17.16
CA GLY A 157 20.77 -22.03 17.98
C GLY A 157 20.32 -21.13 19.14
N GLN A 158 19.05 -20.91 19.33
CA GLN A 158 18.48 -20.02 20.35
C GLN A 158 18.27 -20.72 21.69
N GLY A 159 19.09 -21.38 22.35
CA GLY A 159 18.99 -21.86 23.71
C GLY A 159 17.59 -22.07 24.32
N GLY A 160 17.48 -22.16 25.62
CA GLY A 160 16.18 -22.21 26.34
C GLY A 160 15.51 -23.56 26.36
N GLN A 161 16.21 -24.65 26.08
CA GLN A 161 15.72 -26.03 26.24
C GLN A 161 15.25 -26.25 27.67
N GLY A 162 14.01 -26.72 27.84
CA GLY A 162 13.41 -26.90 29.16
C GLY A 162 12.76 -25.66 29.78
N HIS A 163 12.89 -24.48 29.18
CA HIS A 163 12.23 -23.27 29.68
C HIS A 163 10.71 -23.33 29.43
N PRO A 164 9.86 -23.00 30.42
CA PRO A 164 8.40 -23.10 30.30
C PRO A 164 7.79 -22.32 29.11
N LEU A 165 8.39 -21.21 28.74
CA LEU A 165 7.92 -20.35 27.65
C LEU A 165 8.42 -20.78 26.26
N LYS A 166 9.34 -21.74 26.16
CA LYS A 166 9.96 -22.12 24.90
C LYS A 166 8.95 -22.60 23.87
N LYS A 167 8.03 -23.48 24.28
CA LYS A 167 6.95 -23.96 23.39
C LYS A 167 5.99 -22.86 22.94
N THR A 168 5.70 -21.88 23.79
CA THR A 168 4.87 -20.73 23.42
C THR A 168 5.56 -19.89 22.36
N TRP A 169 6.85 -19.61 22.53
CA TRP A 169 7.66 -18.87 21.59
C TRP A 169 7.79 -19.59 20.23
N GLU A 170 8.11 -20.87 20.24
CA GLU A 170 8.19 -21.68 19.00
C GLU A 170 6.85 -21.75 18.29
N GLY A 171 5.75 -21.94 19.02
CA GLY A 171 4.40 -21.93 18.46
C GLY A 171 3.99 -20.58 17.88
N MET A 172 4.43 -19.47 18.48
CA MET A 172 4.24 -18.13 17.96
C MET A 172 4.99 -17.94 16.63
N LEU A 173 6.26 -18.36 16.56
CA LEU A 173 7.07 -18.32 15.33
C LEU A 173 6.50 -19.22 14.25
N ALA A 174 6.10 -20.46 14.60
CA ALA A 174 5.56 -21.43 13.65
C ALA A 174 4.31 -20.86 12.94
N ARG A 175 3.34 -20.31 13.68
CA ARG A 175 2.13 -19.78 13.05
C ARG A 175 2.39 -18.49 12.25
N CYS A 176 3.46 -17.77 12.53
CA CYS A 176 3.81 -16.57 11.77
C CYS A 176 4.69 -16.86 10.54
N TYR A 177 5.57 -17.87 10.59
CA TYR A 177 6.63 -18.03 9.59
C TYR A 177 6.72 -19.43 8.97
N ASP A 178 6.12 -20.47 9.54
CA ASP A 178 6.12 -21.82 8.96
C ASP A 178 4.91 -22.02 8.06
N LYS A 179 5.14 -22.04 6.76
CA LYS A 179 4.09 -22.27 5.74
C LYS A 179 3.41 -23.64 5.86
N ASN A 180 4.04 -24.60 6.53
CA ASN A 180 3.45 -25.92 6.79
C ASN A 180 2.63 -25.96 8.09
N SER A 181 2.65 -24.90 8.89
CA SER A 181 1.84 -24.82 10.10
C SER A 181 0.36 -24.73 9.75
N PRO A 182 -0.52 -25.54 10.38
CA PRO A 182 -1.97 -25.47 10.15
C PRO A 182 -2.57 -24.09 10.40
N SER A 183 -1.92 -23.28 11.24
CA SER A 183 -2.36 -21.93 11.59
C SER A 183 -1.74 -20.84 10.69
N TYR A 184 -0.83 -21.17 9.79
CA TYR A 184 -0.12 -20.18 8.99
C TYR A 184 -1.07 -19.29 8.18
N GLU A 185 -2.06 -19.87 7.50
CA GLU A 185 -3.03 -19.13 6.69
C GLU A 185 -3.82 -18.08 7.47
N THR A 186 -4.04 -18.31 8.77
CA THR A 186 -4.80 -17.39 9.63
C THR A 186 -3.90 -16.41 10.39
N TYR A 187 -2.59 -16.62 10.41
CA TYR A 187 -1.60 -15.75 11.07
C TYR A 187 -0.59 -15.17 10.07
N GLY A 188 0.50 -15.85 9.81
CA GLY A 188 1.55 -15.40 8.89
C GLY A 188 1.01 -15.12 7.49
N GLY A 189 0.13 -15.97 6.98
CA GLY A 189 -0.60 -15.78 5.72
C GLY A 189 -1.45 -14.51 5.67
N ARG A 190 -1.90 -14.00 6.81
CA ARG A 190 -2.64 -12.73 6.96
C ARG A 190 -1.78 -11.53 7.34
N GLY A 191 -0.47 -11.71 7.49
CA GLY A 191 0.43 -10.65 7.85
C GLY A 191 0.68 -10.48 9.33
N VAL A 192 0.32 -11.46 10.14
CA VAL A 192 0.72 -11.49 11.54
C VAL A 192 2.20 -11.81 11.63
N TYR A 193 2.93 -11.05 12.41
CA TYR A 193 4.38 -11.18 12.56
C TYR A 193 4.81 -11.04 14.01
N VAL A 194 6.06 -11.36 14.27
CA VAL A 194 6.72 -11.20 15.56
C VAL A 194 7.67 -10.02 15.50
N CYS A 195 7.66 -9.13 16.48
CA CYS A 195 8.59 -7.99 16.53
C CYS A 195 10.05 -8.47 16.55
N ASN A 196 10.96 -7.67 16.01
CA ASN A 196 12.39 -8.03 15.92
C ASN A 196 13.00 -8.48 17.24
N ARG A 197 12.61 -7.83 18.34
CA ARG A 197 13.09 -8.15 19.68
C ARG A 197 12.73 -9.59 20.08
N TRP A 198 11.52 -10.04 19.75
CA TRP A 198 11.02 -11.37 20.11
C TRP A 198 11.40 -12.49 19.12
N LEU A 199 12.16 -12.16 18.07
CA LEU A 199 12.86 -13.17 17.28
C LEU A 199 14.02 -13.81 18.09
N GLN A 200 14.43 -13.17 19.20
CA GLN A 200 15.37 -13.70 20.16
C GLN A 200 14.62 -14.29 21.36
N PHE A 201 14.79 -15.58 21.66
CA PHE A 201 14.10 -16.25 22.76
C PHE A 201 14.35 -15.59 24.12
N THR A 202 15.59 -15.21 24.39
CA THR A 202 15.97 -14.58 25.68
C THR A 202 15.23 -13.24 25.88
N ALA A 203 15.12 -12.43 24.83
CA ALA A 203 14.40 -11.16 24.90
C ALA A 203 12.87 -11.39 25.07
N PHE A 204 12.32 -12.37 24.36
CA PHE A 204 10.93 -12.78 24.56
C PHE A 204 10.66 -13.23 26.01
N ALA A 205 11.50 -14.10 26.56
CA ALA A 205 11.32 -14.61 27.92
C ALA A 205 11.35 -13.50 28.97
N GLN A 206 12.29 -12.53 28.82
CA GLN A 206 12.38 -11.37 29.72
C GLN A 206 11.14 -10.48 29.66
N ASP A 207 10.64 -10.19 28.47
CA ASP A 207 9.48 -9.33 28.29
C ASP A 207 8.18 -10.04 28.73
N ALA A 208 8.07 -11.35 28.46
CA ALA A 208 6.88 -12.15 28.73
C ALA A 208 6.51 -12.17 30.22
N GLU A 209 7.50 -12.04 31.11
CA GLU A 209 7.30 -11.97 32.58
C GLU A 209 6.77 -10.61 33.02
N ASN A 210 6.89 -9.58 32.20
CA ASN A 210 6.39 -8.24 32.48
C ASN A 210 5.05 -7.93 31.79
N LEU A 211 4.52 -8.87 31.00
CA LEU A 211 3.23 -8.68 30.34
C LEU A 211 2.07 -8.75 31.35
N GLN A 212 1.02 -7.99 31.04
CA GLN A 212 -0.24 -8.10 31.77
C GLN A 212 -0.71 -9.56 31.76
N GLY A 213 -1.18 -10.05 32.92
CA GLY A 213 -1.65 -11.42 33.11
C GLY A 213 -0.55 -12.44 33.39
N TRP A 214 0.71 -12.04 33.62
CA TRP A 214 1.79 -12.96 33.97
C TRP A 214 1.48 -13.77 35.25
N GLU A 215 0.89 -13.14 36.25
CA GLU A 215 0.47 -13.85 37.49
C GLU A 215 -0.55 -14.97 37.19
N LEU A 216 -1.46 -14.72 36.23
CA LEU A 216 -2.41 -15.74 35.79
C LEU A 216 -1.67 -16.90 35.10
N LYS A 217 -0.63 -16.61 34.30
CA LYS A 217 0.20 -17.62 33.66
C LYS A 217 1.00 -18.45 34.64
N GLN A 218 1.56 -17.81 35.67
CA GLN A 218 2.27 -18.51 36.77
C GLN A 218 1.35 -19.42 37.57
N ALA A 219 0.14 -18.95 37.87
CA ALA A 219 -0.85 -19.75 38.63
C ALA A 219 -1.41 -20.94 37.84
N ASN A 220 -1.31 -20.91 36.50
CA ASN A 220 -1.81 -21.93 35.58
C ASN A 220 -0.71 -22.39 34.60
N PRO A 221 0.28 -23.18 35.05
CA PRO A 221 1.41 -23.58 34.27
C PRO A 221 1.09 -24.56 33.13
N GLU A 222 -0.10 -25.20 33.20
CA GLU A 222 -0.52 -26.17 32.20
C GLU A 222 -0.48 -25.61 30.79
N PRO A 223 0.00 -26.40 29.81
CA PRO A 223 0.02 -25.98 28.40
C PRO A 223 -1.37 -25.56 27.93
N PHE A 224 -1.45 -24.39 27.29
CA PHE A 224 -2.67 -23.83 26.70
C PHE A 224 -3.75 -23.33 27.68
N ALA A 225 -3.63 -23.50 28.99
CA ALA A 225 -4.57 -22.93 29.97
C ALA A 225 -4.58 -21.39 29.91
N VAL A 226 -3.40 -20.80 29.76
CA VAL A 226 -3.20 -19.35 29.56
C VAL A 226 -2.36 -19.14 28.29
N GLN A 227 -2.87 -18.35 27.39
CA GLN A 227 -2.33 -18.13 26.05
C GLN A 227 -1.78 -16.71 25.92
N LEU A 228 -0.75 -16.55 25.11
CA LEU A 228 -0.25 -15.25 24.69
C LEU A 228 -1.17 -14.72 23.59
N ASP A 229 -1.85 -13.64 23.88
CA ASP A 229 -2.81 -13.00 23.00
C ASP A 229 -2.30 -11.63 22.51
N LYS A 230 -2.58 -11.29 21.27
CA LYS A 230 -2.23 -10.04 20.58
C LYS A 230 -3.47 -9.26 20.13
N ASP A 231 -4.67 -9.85 20.25
CA ASP A 231 -5.89 -9.35 19.65
C ASP A 231 -6.71 -8.51 20.63
N ILE A 232 -6.65 -8.81 21.93
CA ILE A 232 -7.46 -8.15 22.97
C ILE A 232 -6.90 -6.77 23.31
N PHE A 233 -5.57 -6.65 23.45
CA PHE A 233 -4.89 -5.41 23.87
C PHE A 233 -4.04 -4.79 22.76
N GLY A 234 -3.73 -5.53 21.71
CA GLY A 234 -2.87 -5.13 20.60
C GLY A 234 -3.63 -4.79 19.33
N ASP A 235 -2.86 -4.64 18.28
CA ASP A 235 -3.35 -4.34 16.93
C ASP A 235 -3.87 -5.58 16.15
N GLY A 236 -3.85 -6.74 16.80
CA GLY A 236 -4.23 -8.03 16.17
C GLY A 236 -3.24 -8.55 15.13
N ARG A 237 -2.11 -7.88 14.93
CA ARG A 237 -1.17 -8.15 13.82
C ARG A 237 0.24 -8.47 14.25
N SER A 238 0.66 -7.95 15.40
CA SER A 238 2.03 -8.12 15.85
C SER A 238 2.11 -8.77 17.21
N TYR A 239 3.05 -9.69 17.37
CA TYR A 239 3.50 -10.17 18.66
C TYR A 239 4.64 -9.30 19.15
N GLY A 240 4.45 -8.64 20.30
CA GLY A 240 5.45 -7.75 20.89
C GLY A 240 5.07 -7.35 22.33
N PRO A 241 6.01 -6.75 23.09
CA PRO A 241 5.80 -6.42 24.49
C PRO A 241 4.65 -5.43 24.73
N ASP A 242 4.43 -4.51 23.78
CA ASP A 242 3.38 -3.48 23.89
C ASP A 242 2.05 -3.92 23.25
N GLN A 243 1.99 -5.13 22.70
CA GLN A 243 0.86 -5.63 21.93
C GLN A 243 0.25 -6.90 22.50
N CYS A 244 0.92 -7.55 23.44
CA CYS A 244 0.51 -8.84 23.93
C CYS A 244 0.18 -8.84 25.44
N ALA A 245 -0.72 -9.76 25.82
CA ALA A 245 -1.01 -10.07 27.21
C ALA A 245 -1.21 -11.59 27.37
N TRP A 246 -1.10 -12.06 28.60
CA TRP A 246 -1.46 -13.42 28.98
C TRP A 246 -2.94 -13.47 29.35
N VAL A 247 -3.70 -14.26 28.62
CA VAL A 247 -5.15 -14.40 28.80
C VAL A 247 -5.52 -15.86 28.94
N SER A 248 -6.61 -16.16 29.63
CA SER A 248 -7.12 -17.52 29.66
C SER A 248 -7.55 -17.98 28.26
N ALA A 249 -7.49 -19.29 28.01
CA ALA A 249 -7.97 -19.85 26.73
C ALA A 249 -9.44 -19.49 26.47
N GLN A 250 -10.23 -19.32 27.54
CA GLN A 250 -11.61 -18.91 27.47
C GLN A 250 -11.79 -17.45 27.07
N GLU A 251 -10.98 -16.54 27.62
CA GLU A 251 -10.97 -15.12 27.25
C GLU A 251 -10.53 -14.95 25.80
N ASN A 252 -9.49 -15.68 25.38
CA ASN A 252 -9.00 -15.66 24.02
C ASN A 252 -10.05 -16.15 23.01
N ALA A 253 -10.73 -17.25 23.32
CA ALA A 253 -11.81 -17.78 22.48
C ALA A 253 -13.03 -16.83 22.42
N ALA A 254 -13.34 -16.14 23.51
CA ALA A 254 -14.44 -15.15 23.58
C ALA A 254 -14.09 -13.88 22.79
N ALA A 255 -12.84 -13.42 22.84
CA ALA A 255 -12.37 -12.27 22.08
C ALA A 255 -12.33 -12.53 20.56
N ALA A 256 -12.11 -13.77 20.15
CA ALA A 256 -12.16 -14.15 18.74
C ALA A 256 -13.56 -14.00 18.11
N ASN A 257 -14.61 -13.78 18.91
CA ASN A 257 -15.99 -13.64 18.43
C ASN A 257 -16.74 -12.48 19.14
N PRO A 258 -16.34 -11.20 18.92
CA PRO A 258 -16.93 -10.03 19.58
C PRO A 258 -18.32 -9.66 19.04
N SER A 259 -18.95 -10.54 18.27
CA SER A 259 -20.15 -10.23 17.49
C SER A 259 -21.45 -10.25 18.30
N ARG A 260 -21.36 -10.43 19.62
CA ARG A 260 -22.59 -10.61 20.42
C ARG A 260 -22.53 -9.89 21.75
N VAL A 261 -23.58 -9.13 22.07
CA VAL A 261 -23.83 -8.59 23.42
C VAL A 261 -24.97 -9.36 24.03
N ILE A 262 -24.74 -9.82 25.24
CA ILE A 262 -25.76 -10.51 26.07
C ILE A 262 -26.29 -9.53 27.09
N VAL A 263 -27.61 -9.49 27.23
CA VAL A 263 -28.28 -8.75 28.29
C VAL A 263 -28.93 -9.75 29.23
N LEU A 264 -28.44 -9.79 30.45
CA LEU A 264 -29.02 -10.57 31.54
C LEU A 264 -29.70 -9.67 32.55
N GLU A 265 -30.69 -10.18 33.22
CA GLU A 265 -31.37 -9.51 34.36
C GLU A 265 -31.27 -10.36 35.61
N LYS A 266 -30.98 -9.72 36.73
CA LYS A 266 -31.06 -10.30 38.05
C LYS A 266 -31.55 -9.25 39.04
N ASP A 267 -32.55 -9.59 39.83
CA ASP A 267 -33.13 -8.73 40.85
C ASP A 267 -33.53 -7.33 40.34
N GLY A 268 -34.06 -7.26 39.10
CA GLY A 268 -34.48 -6.03 38.44
C GLY A 268 -33.32 -5.20 37.85
N VAL A 269 -32.08 -5.67 37.93
CA VAL A 269 -30.90 -4.99 37.38
C VAL A 269 -30.47 -5.68 36.09
N GLN A 270 -30.29 -4.91 35.03
CA GLN A 270 -29.76 -5.41 33.74
C GLN A 270 -28.25 -5.29 33.66
N PHE A 271 -27.64 -6.36 33.17
CA PHE A 271 -26.19 -6.49 32.94
C PHE A 271 -25.97 -6.68 31.45
N ARG A 272 -25.21 -5.76 30.82
CA ARG A 272 -24.81 -5.84 29.41
C ARG A 272 -23.31 -6.18 29.33
N PHE A 273 -22.97 -7.20 28.57
CA PHE A 273 -21.58 -7.63 28.39
C PHE A 273 -21.41 -8.38 27.08
N ASN A 274 -20.19 -8.36 26.55
CA ASN A 274 -19.77 -9.10 25.35
C ASN A 274 -18.77 -10.22 25.67
N ASN A 275 -18.31 -10.33 26.90
CA ASN A 275 -17.38 -11.35 27.35
C ASN A 275 -17.98 -12.09 28.57
N ILE A 276 -18.41 -13.34 28.35
CA ILE A 276 -19.07 -14.14 29.39
C ILE A 276 -18.10 -14.53 30.50
N SER A 277 -16.83 -14.78 30.16
CA SER A 277 -15.83 -15.21 31.13
C SER A 277 -15.51 -14.08 32.12
N GLU A 278 -15.37 -12.85 31.61
CA GLU A 278 -15.20 -11.67 32.47
C GLU A 278 -16.42 -11.41 33.32
N PHE A 279 -17.62 -11.50 32.75
CA PHE A 279 -18.85 -11.36 33.50
C PHE A 279 -18.94 -12.39 34.62
N CYS A 280 -18.67 -13.66 34.34
CA CYS A 280 -18.71 -14.75 35.30
C CYS A 280 -17.69 -14.55 36.43
N ARG A 281 -16.46 -14.16 36.10
CA ARG A 281 -15.40 -13.86 37.05
C ARG A 281 -15.81 -12.71 37.99
N LYS A 282 -16.33 -11.63 37.44
CA LYS A 282 -16.78 -10.45 38.21
C LYS A 282 -17.91 -10.76 39.18
N HIS A 283 -18.75 -11.74 38.85
CA HIS A 283 -19.90 -12.12 39.65
C HIS A 283 -19.73 -13.44 40.41
N GLY A 284 -18.51 -14.03 40.37
CA GLY A 284 -18.22 -15.28 41.11
C GLY A 284 -19.00 -16.52 40.59
N ILE A 285 -19.25 -16.56 39.27
CA ILE A 285 -20.08 -17.59 38.63
C ILE A 285 -19.21 -18.49 37.75
N SER A 286 -19.48 -19.80 37.75
CA SER A 286 -18.85 -20.70 36.80
C SER A 286 -19.34 -20.43 35.36
N SER A 287 -18.41 -20.19 34.41
CA SER A 287 -18.75 -19.97 33.00
C SER A 287 -19.44 -21.18 32.35
N ALA A 288 -19.13 -22.39 32.79
CA ALA A 288 -19.81 -23.62 32.35
C ALA A 288 -21.32 -23.60 32.61
N ASN A 289 -21.74 -22.95 33.69
CA ASN A 289 -23.15 -22.84 34.03
C ASN A 289 -23.91 -21.77 33.23
N MET A 290 -23.19 -20.94 32.46
CA MET A 290 -23.74 -19.83 31.69
C MET A 290 -23.71 -20.06 30.18
N SER A 291 -23.19 -21.22 29.73
CA SER A 291 -23.01 -21.49 28.29
C SER A 291 -24.33 -21.48 27.51
N ASP A 292 -25.41 -22.00 28.10
CA ASP A 292 -26.73 -22.03 27.49
C ASP A 292 -27.31 -20.62 27.28
N LEU A 293 -27.02 -19.70 28.18
CA LEU A 293 -27.43 -18.30 28.05
C LEU A 293 -26.59 -17.58 27.00
N TRP A 294 -25.31 -17.92 26.90
CA TRP A 294 -24.42 -17.37 25.87
C TRP A 294 -24.83 -17.79 24.45
N THR A 295 -25.30 -19.02 24.28
CA THR A 295 -25.78 -19.52 23.00
C THR A 295 -27.13 -18.91 22.56
N GLY A 296 -27.74 -18.10 23.42
CA GLY A 296 -29.03 -17.48 23.15
C GLY A 296 -30.20 -18.45 23.23
N ASN A 297 -30.03 -19.57 23.93
CA ASN A 297 -31.09 -20.54 24.13
C ASN A 297 -32.18 -19.95 25.04
N LYS A 298 -33.23 -19.41 24.45
CA LYS A 298 -34.37 -18.79 25.16
C LYS A 298 -35.08 -19.74 26.12
N ASN A 299 -34.88 -21.04 26.00
CA ASN A 299 -35.41 -22.06 26.89
C ASN A 299 -34.45 -22.38 28.07
N ALA A 300 -33.28 -21.73 28.10
CA ALA A 300 -32.37 -21.88 29.22
C ALA A 300 -33.04 -21.39 30.51
N LYS A 301 -33.19 -22.32 31.48
CA LYS A 301 -33.72 -21.99 32.81
C LYS A 301 -32.79 -21.00 33.49
N LEU A 302 -33.38 -20.20 34.39
CA LEU A 302 -32.66 -19.30 35.27
C LEU A 302 -31.38 -19.96 35.83
N ARG A 303 -30.20 -19.36 35.61
CA ARG A 303 -28.91 -19.85 36.11
C ARG A 303 -28.36 -18.82 37.12
N ASN A 304 -28.11 -19.24 38.33
CA ASN A 304 -27.61 -18.38 39.43
C ASN A 304 -28.42 -17.06 39.62
N GLY A 305 -29.74 -17.12 39.35
CA GLY A 305 -30.64 -15.97 39.44
C GLY A 305 -30.62 -15.03 38.23
N PHE A 306 -29.79 -15.28 37.20
CA PHE A 306 -29.76 -14.49 35.97
C PHE A 306 -30.72 -15.06 34.94
N LYS A 307 -31.50 -14.17 34.33
CA LYS A 307 -32.42 -14.44 33.26
C LYS A 307 -31.91 -13.78 31.98
N LEU A 308 -31.91 -14.50 30.87
CA LEU A 308 -31.62 -13.91 29.54
C LEU A 308 -32.75 -12.96 29.14
N VAL A 309 -32.41 -11.71 28.89
CA VAL A 309 -33.34 -10.68 28.42
C VAL A 309 -33.22 -10.58 26.93
N GLU A 310 -32.00 -10.40 26.40
CA GLU A 310 -31.74 -10.11 25.00
C GLU A 310 -30.39 -10.67 24.58
N VAL A 311 -30.30 -11.05 23.33
CA VAL A 311 -29.05 -11.33 22.59
C VAL A 311 -29.01 -10.36 21.46
N ILE A 312 -28.03 -9.44 21.46
CA ILE A 312 -27.80 -8.48 20.42
C ILE A 312 -26.63 -9.01 19.61
N ASP A 313 -26.91 -9.54 18.42
CA ASP A 313 -25.85 -9.84 17.45
C ASP A 313 -25.35 -8.51 16.91
N LEU A 314 -24.15 -8.11 17.30
CA LEU A 314 -23.49 -6.94 16.75
C LEU A 314 -23.16 -7.29 15.29
N GLU A 315 -23.45 -6.39 14.37
CA GLU A 315 -22.95 -6.52 13.02
C GLU A 315 -21.44 -6.73 13.10
N ALA A 316 -20.94 -7.78 12.47
CA ALA A 316 -19.51 -8.03 12.42
C ALA A 316 -18.84 -6.76 11.89
N LYS A 317 -17.82 -6.26 12.61
CA LYS A 317 -17.05 -5.11 12.11
C LYS A 317 -16.68 -5.42 10.67
N PRO A 318 -16.95 -4.51 9.71
CA PRO A 318 -16.63 -4.76 8.32
C PRO A 318 -15.14 -5.10 8.21
N GLN A 319 -14.86 -6.26 7.64
CA GLN A 319 -13.48 -6.65 7.41
C GLN A 319 -12.85 -5.70 6.39
N PRO A 320 -11.61 -5.27 6.59
CA PRO A 320 -10.95 -4.40 5.63
C PRO A 320 -10.85 -5.10 4.27
N ILE A 321 -11.17 -4.37 3.22
CA ILE A 321 -11.11 -4.86 1.84
C ILE A 321 -9.74 -4.57 1.25
N ASP A 322 -9.05 -5.62 0.83
CA ASP A 322 -7.85 -5.52 0.01
C ASP A 322 -8.26 -5.37 -1.46
N GLN A 323 -8.31 -4.13 -1.94
CA GLN A 323 -8.74 -3.83 -3.31
C GLN A 323 -7.77 -4.41 -4.37
N ILE A 324 -6.46 -4.46 -4.06
CA ILE A 324 -5.47 -5.05 -4.98
C ILE A 324 -5.71 -6.54 -5.14
N HIS A 325 -5.91 -7.26 -4.03
CA HIS A 325 -6.22 -8.69 -4.06
C HIS A 325 -7.52 -8.95 -4.84
N THR A 326 -8.57 -8.20 -4.51
CA THR A 326 -9.88 -8.33 -5.16
C THR A 326 -9.79 -8.07 -6.67
N MET A 327 -9.11 -7.01 -7.07
CA MET A 327 -8.90 -6.65 -8.48
C MET A 327 -8.14 -7.76 -9.22
N LEU A 328 -7.04 -8.29 -8.65
CA LEU A 328 -6.28 -9.38 -9.26
C LEU A 328 -7.11 -10.65 -9.40
N GLN A 329 -7.92 -10.98 -8.39
CA GLN A 329 -8.81 -12.14 -8.46
C GLN A 329 -9.85 -11.99 -9.57
N ILE A 330 -10.49 -10.81 -9.67
CA ILE A 330 -11.43 -10.51 -10.76
C ILE A 330 -10.73 -10.60 -12.13
N ALA A 331 -9.52 -10.05 -12.24
CA ALA A 331 -8.74 -10.06 -13.48
C ALA A 331 -8.38 -11.48 -13.95
N LEU A 332 -8.17 -12.42 -13.03
CA LEU A 332 -7.95 -13.84 -13.36
C LEU A 332 -9.22 -14.57 -13.74
N GLU A 333 -10.29 -14.41 -12.96
CA GLU A 333 -11.53 -15.16 -13.10
C GLU A 333 -12.42 -14.61 -14.20
N ARG A 334 -12.45 -13.29 -14.34
CA ARG A 334 -13.35 -12.54 -15.23
C ARG A 334 -12.62 -11.38 -15.91
N PRO A 335 -11.67 -11.66 -16.82
CA PRO A 335 -10.79 -10.63 -17.40
C PRO A 335 -11.55 -9.50 -18.12
N ALA A 336 -12.75 -9.76 -18.62
CA ALA A 336 -13.60 -8.76 -19.29
C ALA A 336 -14.44 -7.91 -18.31
N ASP A 337 -14.31 -8.11 -16.99
CA ASP A 337 -15.07 -7.36 -15.98
C ASP A 337 -14.60 -5.90 -15.91
N SER A 338 -15.55 -4.97 -16.00
CA SER A 338 -15.26 -3.53 -15.87
C SER A 338 -15.12 -3.06 -14.42
N GLY A 339 -15.33 -3.93 -13.44
CA GLY A 339 -15.17 -3.64 -12.01
C GLY A 339 -13.73 -3.73 -11.50
N ASN A 340 -12.74 -3.93 -12.36
CA ASN A 340 -11.33 -3.97 -12.03
C ASN A 340 -10.77 -2.58 -11.67
N LEU A 341 -11.27 -1.99 -10.58
CA LEU A 341 -11.00 -0.62 -10.14
C LEU A 341 -10.44 -0.60 -8.72
N VAL A 342 -9.46 0.28 -8.49
CA VAL A 342 -8.86 0.55 -7.19
C VAL A 342 -8.99 2.04 -6.88
N SER A 343 -9.63 2.38 -5.76
CA SER A 343 -9.86 3.76 -5.33
C SER A 343 -9.00 4.10 -4.10
N ALA A 344 -8.31 5.23 -4.15
CA ALA A 344 -7.66 5.83 -2.99
C ALA A 344 -8.56 6.88 -2.31
N TRP A 345 -9.67 7.27 -2.94
CA TRP A 345 -10.57 8.32 -2.45
C TRP A 345 -11.65 7.74 -1.55
N ASN A 346 -11.32 7.53 -0.27
CA ASN A 346 -12.29 7.14 0.74
C ASN A 346 -12.85 8.37 1.45
N VAL A 347 -14.08 8.75 1.14
CA VAL A 347 -14.71 9.97 1.65
C VAL A 347 -14.76 10.00 3.18
N ALA A 348 -14.97 8.87 3.83
CA ALA A 348 -15.05 8.76 5.29
C ALA A 348 -13.70 9.04 5.99
N GLU A 349 -12.58 8.87 5.28
CA GLU A 349 -11.22 8.96 5.85
C GLU A 349 -10.46 10.21 5.42
N LEU A 350 -10.99 11.02 4.49
CA LEU A 350 -10.30 12.20 3.95
C LEU A 350 -9.80 13.17 5.02
N GLY A 351 -10.53 13.28 6.14
CA GLY A 351 -10.16 14.15 7.25
C GLY A 351 -8.99 13.66 8.09
N GLN A 352 -8.64 12.37 7.97
CA GLN A 352 -7.56 11.72 8.72
C GLN A 352 -6.27 11.62 7.89
N MET A 353 -6.34 11.96 6.60
CA MET A 353 -5.21 11.88 5.67
C MET A 353 -4.35 13.13 5.77
N ALA A 354 -3.03 12.97 5.89
CA ALA A 354 -2.07 14.09 5.85
C ALA A 354 -2.17 14.84 4.51
N LEU A 355 -2.43 14.13 3.42
CA LEU A 355 -2.65 14.69 2.10
C LEU A 355 -3.79 13.91 1.41
N ARG A 356 -4.81 14.62 0.93
CA ARG A 356 -5.87 14.00 0.12
C ARG A 356 -5.28 13.42 -1.17
N PRO A 357 -5.60 12.17 -1.55
CA PRO A 357 -5.00 11.51 -2.69
C PRO A 357 -5.16 12.30 -3.99
N CYS A 358 -4.04 12.61 -4.65
CA CYS A 358 -4.04 13.21 -5.98
C CYS A 358 -4.44 12.17 -7.04
N HIS A 359 -3.93 10.95 -6.92
CA HIS A 359 -4.31 9.79 -7.71
C HIS A 359 -5.56 9.18 -7.06
N THR A 360 -6.74 9.58 -7.53
CA THR A 360 -8.00 9.26 -6.85
C THR A 360 -8.44 7.83 -7.09
N LEU A 361 -8.28 7.35 -8.31
CA LEU A 361 -8.60 5.97 -8.71
C LEU A 361 -7.81 5.57 -9.95
N TRP A 362 -7.63 4.26 -10.08
CA TRP A 362 -7.15 3.64 -11.31
C TRP A 362 -7.92 2.38 -11.61
N GLN A 363 -7.98 2.00 -12.88
CA GLN A 363 -8.75 0.87 -13.37
C GLN A 363 -7.93 0.12 -14.41
N VAL A 364 -8.04 -1.21 -14.44
CA VAL A 364 -7.44 -2.01 -15.50
C VAL A 364 -8.52 -2.59 -16.42
N CYS A 365 -8.17 -2.70 -17.70
CA CYS A 365 -8.96 -3.38 -18.71
C CYS A 365 -8.07 -4.42 -19.39
N ILE A 366 -8.60 -5.63 -19.55
CA ILE A 366 -7.88 -6.72 -20.21
C ILE A 366 -8.58 -7.02 -21.54
N GLN A 367 -7.85 -6.80 -22.62
CA GLN A 367 -8.36 -7.02 -23.97
C GLN A 367 -7.23 -7.49 -24.88
N ASP A 368 -7.50 -8.45 -25.76
CA ASP A 368 -6.56 -8.97 -26.77
C ASP A 368 -5.18 -9.38 -26.22
N GLY A 369 -5.18 -9.97 -25.00
CA GLY A 369 -3.95 -10.40 -24.31
C GLY A 369 -3.08 -9.26 -23.78
N LYS A 370 -3.63 -8.05 -23.70
CA LYS A 370 -2.99 -6.85 -23.16
C LYS A 370 -3.74 -6.34 -21.95
N LEU A 371 -3.01 -5.68 -21.05
CA LEU A 371 -3.54 -4.98 -19.89
C LEU A 371 -3.39 -3.49 -20.10
N ASP A 372 -4.50 -2.79 -20.28
CA ASP A 372 -4.57 -1.33 -20.27
C ASP A 372 -4.78 -0.85 -18.84
N LEU A 373 -4.24 0.32 -18.50
CA LEU A 373 -4.43 0.96 -17.20
C LEU A 373 -4.90 2.39 -17.38
N MET A 374 -5.98 2.77 -16.70
CA MET A 374 -6.47 4.14 -16.63
C MET A 374 -6.21 4.71 -15.24
N LEU A 375 -5.70 5.94 -15.18
CA LEU A 375 -5.54 6.73 -13.96
C LEU A 375 -6.35 8.01 -14.07
N TYR A 376 -7.14 8.34 -13.02
CA TYR A 376 -7.64 9.70 -12.82
C TYR A 376 -6.85 10.41 -11.72
N GLN A 377 -6.14 11.47 -12.11
CA GLN A 377 -5.37 12.34 -11.22
C GLN A 377 -6.06 13.70 -11.10
N ARG A 378 -6.68 13.97 -9.92
CA ARG A 378 -7.46 15.19 -9.68
C ARG A 378 -6.62 16.47 -9.64
N SER A 379 -5.34 16.36 -9.28
CA SER A 379 -4.41 17.48 -9.12
C SER A 379 -3.01 17.03 -9.52
N ALA A 380 -2.39 17.76 -10.45
CA ALA A 380 -1.16 17.36 -11.10
C ALA A 380 -0.16 18.52 -11.15
N ASP A 381 0.86 18.48 -10.27
CA ASP A 381 2.09 19.26 -10.45
C ASP A 381 2.74 18.80 -11.75
N TRP A 382 2.69 19.68 -12.74
CA TRP A 382 3.09 19.31 -14.09
C TRP A 382 4.60 19.10 -14.20
N PHE A 383 5.40 19.83 -13.45
CA PHE A 383 6.85 19.75 -13.59
C PHE A 383 7.48 18.63 -12.77
N LEU A 384 7.14 18.49 -11.50
CA LEU A 384 7.71 17.47 -10.63
C LEU A 384 6.88 16.20 -10.59
N GLY A 385 5.56 16.34 -10.43
CA GLY A 385 4.66 15.21 -10.17
C GLY A 385 4.40 14.36 -11.40
N VAL A 386 3.97 14.95 -12.52
CA VAL A 386 3.51 14.17 -13.68
C VAL A 386 4.55 13.22 -14.27
N PRO A 387 5.83 13.60 -14.47
CA PRO A 387 6.85 12.65 -14.93
C PRO A 387 7.06 11.47 -14.00
N PHE A 388 7.00 11.73 -12.69
CA PHE A 388 7.12 10.71 -11.65
C PHE A 388 5.90 9.77 -11.66
N ASN A 389 4.69 10.35 -11.73
CA ASN A 389 3.44 9.58 -11.71
C ASN A 389 3.28 8.71 -12.97
N ALA A 390 3.67 9.21 -14.14
CA ALA A 390 3.64 8.44 -15.39
C ALA A 390 4.56 7.21 -15.30
N ALA A 391 5.80 7.39 -14.83
CA ALA A 391 6.74 6.29 -14.63
C ALA A 391 6.22 5.29 -13.59
N PHE A 392 5.66 5.76 -12.47
CA PHE A 392 5.05 4.94 -11.42
C PHE A 392 3.94 4.04 -11.97
N TYR A 393 2.94 4.62 -12.65
CA TYR A 393 1.77 3.86 -13.10
C TYR A 393 2.05 2.95 -14.29
N THR A 394 2.98 3.32 -15.17
CA THR A 394 3.40 2.42 -16.26
C THR A 394 4.27 1.27 -15.75
N THR A 395 5.01 1.46 -14.65
CA THR A 395 5.69 0.37 -13.94
C THR A 395 4.68 -0.55 -13.28
N LEU A 396 3.69 -0.01 -12.57
CA LEU A 396 2.58 -0.80 -12.00
C LEU A 396 1.84 -1.59 -13.08
N GLN A 397 1.49 -0.97 -14.20
CA GLN A 397 0.84 -1.63 -15.35
C GLN A 397 1.67 -2.81 -15.87
N SER A 398 2.96 -2.60 -16.07
CA SER A 398 3.88 -3.63 -16.58
C SER A 398 4.02 -4.80 -15.61
N MET A 399 4.07 -4.50 -14.30
CA MET A 399 4.13 -5.49 -13.23
C MET A 399 2.85 -6.35 -13.17
N LEU A 400 1.68 -5.71 -13.18
CA LEU A 400 0.39 -6.40 -13.18
C LEU A 400 0.22 -7.28 -14.43
N ALA A 401 0.60 -6.76 -15.59
CA ALA A 401 0.59 -7.51 -16.84
C ALA A 401 1.47 -8.77 -16.75
N LYS A 402 2.70 -8.64 -16.23
CA LYS A 402 3.62 -9.77 -16.04
C LYS A 402 3.03 -10.83 -15.12
N MET A 403 2.46 -10.44 -13.96
CA MET A 403 1.84 -11.35 -13.00
C MET A 403 0.66 -12.13 -13.59
N LEU A 404 -0.11 -11.49 -14.46
CA LEU A 404 -1.30 -12.07 -15.11
C LEU A 404 -0.97 -12.79 -16.44
N GLY A 405 0.32 -12.88 -16.84
CA GLY A 405 0.73 -13.49 -18.09
C GLY A 405 0.22 -12.73 -19.33
N LEU A 406 0.10 -11.41 -19.23
CA LEU A 406 -0.35 -10.48 -20.26
C LEU A 406 0.81 -9.60 -20.76
N LYS A 407 0.59 -8.89 -21.86
CA LYS A 407 1.47 -7.81 -22.29
C LYS A 407 0.96 -6.48 -21.75
N PRO A 408 1.84 -5.50 -21.44
CA PRO A 408 1.40 -4.13 -21.22
C PRO A 408 0.68 -3.60 -22.45
N GLY A 409 -0.44 -2.92 -22.24
CA GLY A 409 -1.20 -2.23 -23.28
C GLY A 409 -1.02 -0.71 -23.20
N VAL A 410 -2.12 0.02 -23.25
CA VAL A 410 -2.14 1.47 -23.18
C VAL A 410 -2.32 1.98 -21.76
N PHE A 411 -1.55 2.98 -21.39
CA PHE A 411 -1.77 3.79 -20.19
C PHE A 411 -2.59 5.03 -20.54
N HIS A 412 -3.72 5.20 -19.89
CA HIS A 412 -4.66 6.30 -20.07
C HIS A 412 -4.60 7.21 -18.85
N HIS A 413 -4.00 8.39 -18.98
CA HIS A 413 -3.81 9.34 -17.88
C HIS A 413 -4.79 10.51 -18.00
N TYR A 414 -5.81 10.54 -17.17
CA TYR A 414 -6.81 11.60 -17.09
C TYR A 414 -6.47 12.57 -15.97
N PHE A 415 -6.67 13.87 -16.23
CA PHE A 415 -6.31 14.92 -15.31
C PHE A 415 -7.50 15.83 -14.99
N GLY A 416 -7.61 16.21 -13.72
CA GLY A 416 -8.42 17.35 -13.27
C GLY A 416 -7.65 18.66 -13.41
N ASP A 417 -7.12 19.20 -12.31
CA ASP A 417 -6.33 20.43 -12.31
C ASP A 417 -4.85 20.17 -12.61
N THR A 418 -4.42 20.49 -13.82
CA THR A 418 -3.00 20.46 -14.23
C THR A 418 -2.40 21.84 -13.99
N HIS A 419 -1.28 21.90 -13.26
CA HIS A 419 -0.71 23.19 -12.88
C HIS A 419 0.82 23.20 -12.90
N LEU A 420 1.35 24.39 -13.10
CA LEU A 420 2.76 24.74 -12.94
C LEU A 420 2.86 25.78 -11.83
N TYR A 421 3.67 25.51 -10.83
CA TYR A 421 3.87 26.47 -9.74
C TYR A 421 4.67 27.69 -10.20
N ALA A 422 4.38 28.86 -9.61
CA ALA A 422 5.02 30.12 -10.01
C ALA A 422 6.55 30.09 -9.84
N ASN A 423 7.06 29.35 -8.86
CA ASN A 423 8.50 29.16 -8.64
C ASN A 423 9.15 28.13 -9.57
N GLN A 424 8.38 27.48 -10.46
CA GLN A 424 8.89 26.48 -11.41
C GLN A 424 9.02 27.02 -12.86
N LEU A 425 8.74 28.29 -13.11
CA LEU A 425 8.72 28.83 -14.46
C LEU A 425 10.09 28.77 -15.16
N ASP A 426 11.16 29.12 -14.45
CA ASP A 426 12.52 29.11 -15.01
C ASP A 426 12.99 27.69 -15.38
N VAL A 427 12.66 26.71 -14.53
CA VAL A 427 13.03 25.30 -14.80
C VAL A 427 12.16 24.70 -15.90
N ALA A 428 10.93 25.17 -16.08
CA ALA A 428 10.09 24.81 -17.22
C ALA A 428 10.66 25.39 -18.52
N ASP A 429 11.13 26.65 -18.51
CA ASP A 429 11.80 27.27 -19.64
C ASP A 429 13.09 26.50 -20.02
N GLU A 430 13.88 26.11 -19.03
CA GLU A 430 15.08 25.30 -19.25
C GLU A 430 14.74 23.92 -19.87
N HIS A 431 13.68 23.27 -19.38
CA HIS A 431 13.26 21.97 -19.94
C HIS A 431 12.80 22.10 -21.40
N LEU A 432 12.01 23.14 -21.71
CA LEU A 432 11.55 23.41 -23.07
C LEU A 432 12.70 23.83 -23.99
N ARG A 433 13.68 24.60 -23.49
CA ARG A 433 14.86 25.02 -24.23
C ARG A 433 15.70 23.82 -24.69
N ARG A 434 15.77 22.75 -23.91
CA ARG A 434 16.48 21.51 -24.28
C ARG A 434 15.93 20.85 -25.56
N LEU A 435 14.69 21.14 -25.94
CA LEU A 435 14.09 20.60 -27.18
C LEU A 435 14.74 21.20 -28.45
N VAL A 436 15.23 22.42 -28.34
CA VAL A 436 15.87 23.14 -29.48
C VAL A 436 17.38 23.07 -29.46
N GLU A 437 18.00 22.68 -28.35
CA GLU A 437 19.44 22.53 -28.24
C GLU A 437 19.92 21.18 -28.75
N LYS A 438 21.00 21.21 -29.51
CA LYS A 438 21.73 19.99 -29.94
C LYS A 438 22.68 19.58 -28.81
N HIS A 439 22.38 18.52 -28.10
CA HIS A 439 23.35 17.87 -27.22
C HIS A 439 24.31 17.03 -28.09
N ASN A 440 25.58 17.39 -28.14
CA ASN A 440 26.60 16.69 -28.92
C ASN A 440 26.24 16.47 -30.42
N GLY A 441 25.59 17.47 -31.05
CA GLY A 441 25.20 17.40 -32.47
C GLY A 441 23.94 16.58 -32.78
N ARG A 442 23.29 15.99 -31.75
CA ARG A 442 21.99 15.31 -31.85
C ARG A 442 20.92 16.13 -31.17
N PHE A 443 19.74 16.20 -31.78
CA PHE A 443 18.55 16.65 -31.01
C PHE A 443 18.35 15.69 -29.85
N ILE A 444 18.06 16.22 -28.67
CA ILE A 444 17.48 15.41 -27.58
C ILE A 444 16.02 15.16 -27.99
N CYS A 445 15.81 14.35 -29.01
CA CYS A 445 14.52 13.74 -29.22
C CYS A 445 14.56 12.41 -28.44
N PRO A 446 13.82 12.25 -27.37
CA PRO A 446 13.81 11.00 -26.58
C PRO A 446 13.35 9.79 -27.38
N LEU A 447 12.93 10.00 -28.61
CA LEU A 447 12.10 9.10 -29.40
C LEU A 447 12.60 9.00 -30.84
N ALA A 448 13.91 9.12 -31.04
CA ALA A 448 14.57 8.95 -32.34
C ALA A 448 14.51 7.48 -32.82
N GLY A 449 13.30 6.98 -32.95
CA GLY A 449 12.94 5.75 -33.59
C GLY A 449 11.50 5.93 -34.00
N GLY A 450 11.26 6.27 -35.27
CA GLY A 450 9.90 6.34 -35.81
C GLY A 450 9.10 5.07 -35.51
N PRO A 451 7.78 5.07 -35.73
CA PRO A 451 6.94 3.91 -35.43
C PRO A 451 7.50 2.69 -36.17
N GLY A 452 7.98 1.71 -35.40
CA GLY A 452 8.19 0.36 -35.91
C GLY A 452 6.84 -0.19 -36.39
N PRO A 453 6.84 -1.25 -37.22
CA PRO A 453 5.60 -1.87 -37.66
C PRO A 453 4.75 -2.20 -36.44
N SER A 454 3.47 -1.87 -36.52
CA SER A 454 2.50 -2.04 -35.42
C SER A 454 2.63 -3.41 -34.75
N GLY A 455 3.00 -3.45 -33.48
CA GLY A 455 3.00 -4.65 -32.65
C GLY A 455 4.36 -5.17 -32.18
N THR A 456 5.49 -4.59 -32.61
CA THR A 456 6.82 -4.93 -32.07
C THR A 456 7.37 -3.78 -31.23
N PRO A 457 7.94 -4.03 -30.04
CA PRO A 457 8.63 -3.00 -29.26
C PRO A 457 9.77 -2.41 -30.11
N HIS A 458 9.97 -1.08 -29.99
CA HIS A 458 11.12 -0.44 -30.58
C HIS A 458 12.41 -1.06 -29.99
N PRO A 459 13.47 -1.34 -30.78
CA PRO A 459 14.71 -1.96 -30.30
C PRO A 459 15.38 -1.21 -29.14
N GLU A 460 15.17 0.10 -29.06
CA GLU A 460 15.67 0.97 -28.01
C GLU A 460 14.57 1.36 -26.99
N ALA A 461 13.40 0.71 -27.04
CA ALA A 461 12.34 0.97 -26.09
C ALA A 461 12.83 0.69 -24.65
N LEU A 462 12.36 1.48 -23.71
CA LEU A 462 12.58 1.24 -22.30
C LEU A 462 11.97 -0.12 -21.92
N GLN A 463 12.69 -0.88 -21.11
CA GLN A 463 12.24 -2.18 -20.67
C GLN A 463 12.31 -2.29 -19.16
N LEU A 464 11.35 -3.01 -18.59
CA LEU A 464 11.37 -3.41 -17.19
C LEU A 464 11.56 -4.92 -17.11
N GLU A 465 12.56 -5.33 -16.36
CA GLU A 465 12.70 -6.71 -15.91
C GLU A 465 12.24 -6.82 -14.47
N PHE A 466 11.48 -7.87 -14.21
CA PHE A 466 10.93 -8.15 -12.90
C PHE A 466 11.44 -9.51 -12.43
N HIS A 467 12.02 -9.53 -11.25
CA HIS A 467 12.45 -10.73 -10.55
C HIS A 467 11.49 -10.99 -9.37
N ASN A 468 11.35 -12.25 -9.00
CA ASN A 468 10.55 -12.67 -7.83
C ASN A 468 9.05 -12.28 -7.83
N LEU A 469 8.49 -11.91 -9.00
CA LEU A 469 7.05 -11.72 -9.10
C LEU A 469 6.31 -13.06 -9.23
N PRO A 470 5.16 -13.23 -8.53
CA PRO A 470 4.35 -14.43 -8.69
C PRO A 470 3.69 -14.48 -10.07
N ASP A 471 3.74 -15.63 -10.71
CA ASP A 471 2.98 -15.92 -11.93
C ASP A 471 1.57 -16.40 -11.53
N LEU A 472 0.63 -15.47 -11.42
CA LEU A 472 -0.73 -15.76 -11.00
C LEU A 472 -1.50 -16.59 -12.02
N LYS A 473 -1.15 -16.45 -13.31
CA LYS A 473 -1.74 -17.24 -14.37
C LYS A 473 -1.35 -18.72 -14.23
N ALA A 474 -0.09 -19.01 -13.97
CA ALA A 474 0.38 -20.36 -13.74
C ALA A 474 -0.18 -20.95 -12.43
N LEU A 475 -0.34 -20.11 -11.39
CA LEU A 475 -0.93 -20.52 -10.12
C LEU A 475 -2.45 -20.76 -10.21
N GLY A 476 -3.13 -20.18 -11.20
CA GLY A 476 -4.58 -20.23 -11.36
C GLY A 476 -5.39 -19.59 -10.24
N LYS A 477 -4.74 -18.89 -9.33
CA LYS A 477 -5.37 -18.21 -8.18
C LYS A 477 -4.50 -17.07 -7.68
N VAL A 478 -5.11 -16.10 -7.01
CA VAL A 478 -4.40 -15.11 -6.19
C VAL A 478 -4.20 -15.72 -4.81
N PRO A 479 -2.96 -15.86 -4.34
CA PRO A 479 -2.71 -16.32 -2.97
C PRO A 479 -3.45 -15.44 -1.96
N ALA A 480 -4.08 -16.04 -0.96
CA ALA A 480 -4.87 -15.35 0.07
C ALA A 480 -4.00 -14.52 1.04
N SER A 481 -2.96 -13.91 0.53
CA SER A 481 -1.97 -13.23 1.35
C SER A 481 -1.89 -11.75 1.01
N PRO A 482 -1.92 -10.87 2.03
CA PRO A 482 -1.52 -9.48 1.86
C PRO A 482 -0.05 -9.33 1.42
N TRP A 483 0.67 -10.44 1.32
CA TRP A 483 2.10 -10.55 0.97
C TRP A 483 2.39 -10.46 -0.52
N LEU A 484 1.41 -10.59 -1.38
CA LEU A 484 1.60 -10.79 -2.81
C LEU A 484 2.57 -9.79 -3.48
N LEU A 485 2.78 -8.62 -2.89
CA LEU A 485 3.71 -7.60 -3.39
C LEU A 485 4.47 -6.91 -2.25
N ARG A 486 4.39 -7.45 -1.05
CA ARG A 486 4.95 -6.81 0.14
C ARG A 486 6.45 -7.06 0.27
N ASP A 487 6.89 -8.24 -0.16
CA ASP A 487 8.29 -8.67 -0.08
C ASP A 487 9.09 -8.22 -1.31
N LEU A 488 8.45 -7.52 -2.25
CA LEU A 488 9.10 -6.94 -3.42
C LEU A 488 10.21 -5.98 -2.96
N GLN A 489 11.42 -6.19 -3.45
CA GLN A 489 12.56 -5.30 -3.22
C GLN A 489 12.70 -4.34 -4.41
N ILE A 490 13.39 -3.21 -4.21
CA ILE A 490 13.67 -2.28 -5.32
C ILE A 490 14.50 -2.99 -6.39
N ASP A 491 15.44 -3.83 -5.98
CA ASP A 491 16.33 -4.58 -6.89
C ASP A 491 15.62 -5.69 -7.67
N ASP A 492 14.38 -6.04 -7.30
CA ASP A 492 13.53 -6.94 -8.09
C ASP A 492 12.98 -6.28 -9.37
N ILE A 493 13.17 -4.97 -9.53
CA ILE A 493 12.72 -4.21 -10.70
C ILE A 493 13.91 -3.51 -11.34
N GLN A 494 14.29 -3.93 -12.52
CA GLN A 494 15.38 -3.34 -13.30
C GLN A 494 14.84 -2.56 -14.49
N LEU A 495 15.26 -1.30 -14.62
CA LEU A 495 14.95 -0.47 -15.78
C LEU A 495 16.14 -0.50 -16.75
N LEU A 496 15.90 -1.02 -17.93
CA LEU A 496 16.90 -1.15 -19.01
C LEU A 496 16.72 -0.04 -20.06
N ASN A 497 17.82 0.28 -20.74
CA ASN A 497 17.88 1.26 -21.83
C ASN A 497 17.54 2.71 -21.40
N TYR A 498 17.67 3.03 -20.09
CA TYR A 498 17.37 4.38 -19.59
C TYR A 498 18.64 5.25 -19.58
N SER A 499 18.74 6.15 -20.57
CA SER A 499 19.86 7.09 -20.71
C SER A 499 19.34 8.52 -20.89
N PRO A 500 18.75 9.10 -19.84
CA PRO A 500 18.10 10.41 -19.93
C PRO A 500 19.08 11.56 -19.95
N ALA A 501 18.62 12.72 -20.43
CA ALA A 501 19.28 14.00 -20.21
C ALA A 501 19.41 14.28 -18.69
N PRO A 502 20.38 15.12 -18.27
CA PRO A 502 20.59 15.42 -16.86
C PRO A 502 19.33 15.89 -16.15
N ALA A 503 19.25 15.64 -14.84
CA ALA A 503 18.15 16.11 -14.02
C ALA A 503 18.05 17.65 -14.06
N ILE A 504 16.83 18.15 -13.93
CA ILE A 504 16.56 19.58 -13.69
C ILE A 504 16.07 19.66 -12.24
N VAL A 505 16.83 20.31 -11.39
CA VAL A 505 16.46 20.55 -10.01
C VAL A 505 15.42 21.65 -9.96
N ALA A 506 14.24 21.35 -9.49
CA ALA A 506 13.15 22.30 -9.36
C ALA A 506 12.79 22.56 -7.90
N PRO A 507 12.40 23.80 -7.55
CA PRO A 507 11.86 24.06 -6.23
C PRO A 507 10.51 23.36 -6.06
N ARG A 508 10.27 22.87 -4.83
CA ARG A 508 8.94 22.38 -4.44
C ARG A 508 8.02 23.55 -4.14
N ALA A 509 6.72 23.33 -4.22
CA ALA A 509 5.76 24.26 -3.64
C ALA A 509 5.97 24.33 -2.12
N ALA A 510 5.67 25.44 -1.50
CA ALA A 510 5.63 25.53 -0.04
C ALA A 510 4.55 24.58 0.53
N VAL A 511 4.78 23.98 1.69
CA VAL A 511 3.84 23.04 2.33
C VAL A 511 3.01 23.75 3.39
#